data_552f378b527e565d16929ef8f0beaf40
#
_entry.id   552f378b527e565d16929ef8f0beaf40
#
_cell.length_a   1.000
_cell.length_b   1.000
_cell.length_c   1.000
_cell.angle_alpha   90.00
_cell.angle_beta   90.00
_cell.angle_gamma   90.00
#
_symmetry.space_group_name_H-M   'P 1'
#
loop_
_entity.id
_entity.type
_entity.pdbx_description
1 polymer ?
#
loop_
_entity_poly.entity_id
_entity_poly.type
_entity_poly.pdbx_seq_one_letter_code
_entity_poly.pdbx_strand_id
1 'polypeptide(L)'
;MQVVQVLGLVFALAGCAGQVEPEPRTVRVEVPVAVPCRVPVVEMPVWATAGLRKGDDLQTKVRALLAERLQRIGYEAQLLAANRACR
;
A
#
# COMPACT_ATOMS: atom_id res chain seq x y z
N MET A 1 28.71 -60.88 21.08
CA MET A 1 28.80 -59.41 21.09
C MET A 1 28.73 -58.79 19.70
N GLN A 2 29.35 -59.36 18.67
CA GLN A 2 29.29 -58.85 17.30
C GLN A 2 27.90 -58.92 16.67
N VAL A 3 27.11 -59.95 16.99
CA VAL A 3 25.75 -60.12 16.47
C VAL A 3 24.78 -59.03 16.98
N VAL A 4 24.94 -58.60 18.23
CA VAL A 4 24.14 -57.55 18.85
C VAL A 4 24.43 -56.19 18.24
N GLN A 5 25.70 -55.91 17.90
CA GLN A 5 26.10 -54.66 17.24
C GLN A 5 25.58 -54.56 15.80
N VAL A 6 25.62 -55.66 15.06
CA VAL A 6 25.09 -55.73 13.68
C VAL A 6 23.55 -55.54 13.68
N LEU A 7 22.83 -56.16 14.61
CA LEU A 7 21.40 -55.98 14.77
C LEU A 7 21.02 -54.52 15.08
N GLY A 8 21.79 -53.85 15.97
CA GLY A 8 21.60 -52.45 16.32
C GLY A 8 21.79 -51.50 15.10
N LEU A 9 22.79 -51.79 14.27
CA LEU A 9 23.05 -50.99 13.06
C LEU A 9 21.95 -51.12 11.99
N VAL A 10 21.38 -52.32 11.87
CA VAL A 10 20.28 -52.56 10.92
C VAL A 10 19.00 -51.85 11.32
N PHE A 11 18.72 -51.75 12.62
CA PHE A 11 17.57 -51.01 13.14
C PHE A 11 17.71 -49.50 12.99
N ALA A 12 18.94 -48.95 13.05
CA ALA A 12 19.20 -47.53 12.89
C ALA A 12 18.98 -47.04 11.44
N LEU A 13 19.15 -47.89 10.45
CA LEU A 13 18.97 -47.57 9.02
C LEU A 13 17.48 -47.64 8.57
N ALA A 14 16.61 -48.37 9.30
CA ALA A 14 15.22 -48.48 8.96
C ALA A 14 14.40 -47.20 9.32
N GLY A 15 14.94 -46.31 10.16
CA GLY A 15 14.26 -45.10 10.57
C GLY A 15 14.17 -43.97 9.54
N CYS A 16 14.93 -44.06 8.45
CA CYS A 16 14.96 -43.01 7.44
C CYS A 16 14.02 -43.22 6.25
N ALA A 17 13.31 -44.34 6.20
CA ALA A 17 12.46 -44.71 5.04
C ALA A 17 10.98 -44.26 5.14
N GLY A 18 10.63 -43.49 6.17
CA GLY A 18 9.25 -43.17 6.49
C GLY A 18 8.78 -41.73 6.22
N GLN A 19 9.54 -40.94 5.48
CA GLN A 19 9.09 -39.60 5.11
C GLN A 19 8.20 -39.68 3.87
N VAL A 20 6.89 -39.69 4.09
CA VAL A 20 5.92 -39.51 3.03
C VAL A 20 5.94 -38.05 2.63
N GLU A 21 6.27 -37.75 1.38
CA GLU A 21 6.13 -36.41 0.83
C GLU A 21 4.67 -35.97 1.04
N PRO A 22 4.46 -34.77 1.67
CA PRO A 22 3.12 -34.26 1.82
C PRO A 22 2.49 -34.05 0.44
N GLU A 23 1.30 -34.59 0.23
CA GLU A 23 0.53 -34.33 -0.98
C GLU A 23 0.38 -32.83 -1.21
N PRO A 24 0.61 -32.34 -2.44
CA PRO A 24 0.40 -30.94 -2.73
C PRO A 24 -1.07 -30.58 -2.51
N ARG A 25 -1.35 -29.88 -1.43
CA ARG A 25 -2.68 -29.34 -1.18
C ARG A 25 -2.88 -28.10 -2.05
N THR A 26 -3.94 -28.14 -2.83
CA THR A 26 -4.38 -26.95 -3.56
C THR A 26 -4.91 -25.94 -2.54
N VAL A 27 -4.15 -24.91 -2.24
CA VAL A 27 -4.58 -23.82 -1.38
C VAL A 27 -5.26 -22.79 -2.28
N ARG A 28 -6.54 -22.57 -2.05
CA ARG A 28 -7.29 -21.52 -2.73
C ARG A 28 -6.86 -20.19 -2.11
N VAL A 29 -5.99 -19.46 -2.80
CA VAL A 29 -5.59 -18.12 -2.39
C VAL A 29 -6.50 -17.14 -3.11
N GLU A 30 -7.34 -16.47 -2.36
CA GLU A 30 -8.09 -15.33 -2.89
C GLU A 30 -7.16 -14.13 -2.99
N VAL A 31 -6.77 -13.80 -4.22
CA VAL A 31 -6.00 -12.59 -4.49
C VAL A 31 -7.01 -11.48 -4.76
N PRO A 32 -7.08 -10.45 -3.89
CA PRO A 32 -7.97 -9.32 -4.16
C PRO A 32 -7.47 -8.61 -5.41
N VAL A 33 -8.29 -8.63 -6.47
CA VAL A 33 -8.05 -7.84 -7.66
C VAL A 33 -8.53 -6.43 -7.37
N ALA A 34 -7.63 -5.45 -7.44
CA ALA A 34 -7.98 -4.06 -7.29
C ALA A 34 -8.92 -3.65 -8.44
N VAL A 35 -10.18 -3.41 -8.11
CA VAL A 35 -11.13 -2.80 -9.06
C VAL A 35 -10.84 -1.31 -9.10
N PRO A 36 -10.55 -0.72 -10.29
CA PRO A 36 -10.30 0.71 -10.37
C PRO A 36 -11.52 1.49 -9.90
N CYS A 37 -11.35 2.27 -8.84
CA CYS A 37 -12.37 3.14 -8.32
C CYS A 37 -12.41 4.41 -9.14
N ARG A 38 -13.58 4.75 -9.70
CA ARG A 38 -13.78 6.04 -10.38
C ARG A 38 -14.10 7.09 -9.35
N VAL A 39 -13.08 7.89 -9.03
CA VAL A 39 -13.24 9.05 -8.15
C VAL A 39 -13.85 10.20 -8.94
N PRO A 40 -14.85 10.94 -8.39
CA PRO A 40 -15.30 12.16 -9.01
C PRO A 40 -14.15 13.13 -9.21
N VAL A 41 -14.08 13.76 -10.37
CA VAL A 41 -13.03 14.73 -10.68
C VAL A 41 -13.19 15.94 -9.77
N VAL A 42 -12.15 16.26 -9.01
CA VAL A 42 -12.09 17.48 -8.21
C VAL A 42 -11.36 18.54 -9.02
N GLU A 43 -12.06 19.61 -9.37
CA GLU A 43 -11.46 20.71 -10.11
C GLU A 43 -10.44 21.45 -9.25
N MET A 44 -9.27 21.65 -9.85
CA MET A 44 -8.23 22.46 -9.22
C MET A 44 -8.61 23.93 -9.34
N PRO A 45 -8.66 24.69 -8.24
CA PRO A 45 -8.97 26.11 -8.31
C PRO A 45 -7.82 26.90 -8.95
N VAL A 46 -8.15 28.07 -9.48
CA VAL A 46 -7.12 29.04 -9.88
C VAL A 46 -6.52 29.63 -8.60
N TRP A 47 -5.22 29.41 -8.41
CA TRP A 47 -4.54 29.84 -7.22
C TRP A 47 -4.45 31.37 -7.13
N ALA A 48 -4.72 31.91 -5.94
CA ALA A 48 -4.71 33.36 -5.73
C ALA A 48 -3.37 34.02 -6.04
N THR A 49 -2.25 33.28 -5.88
CA THR A 49 -0.91 33.80 -6.19
C THR A 49 -0.63 33.85 -7.70
N ALA A 50 -1.43 33.18 -8.53
CA ALA A 50 -1.20 33.19 -9.98
C ALA A 50 -1.35 34.57 -10.61
N GLY A 51 -2.12 35.47 -9.99
CA GLY A 51 -2.30 36.86 -10.44
C GLY A 51 -1.25 37.84 -9.92
N LEU A 52 -0.30 37.40 -9.11
CA LEU A 52 0.73 38.26 -8.57
C LEU A 52 1.72 38.73 -9.62
N ARG A 53 2.12 40.03 -9.53
CA ARG A 53 3.14 40.63 -10.37
C ARG A 53 4.34 41.00 -9.53
N LYS A 54 5.53 41.10 -10.18
CA LYS A 54 6.76 41.43 -9.47
C LYS A 54 6.73 42.80 -8.77
N GLY A 55 5.96 43.75 -9.32
CA GLY A 55 5.83 45.11 -8.77
C GLY A 55 4.78 45.22 -7.66
N ASP A 56 4.08 44.18 -7.32
CA ASP A 56 3.06 44.19 -6.27
C ASP A 56 3.72 44.45 -4.91
N ASP A 57 3.01 45.21 -4.06
CA ASP A 57 3.50 45.49 -2.72
C ASP A 57 3.42 44.22 -1.82
N LEU A 58 4.15 44.26 -0.72
CA LEU A 58 4.24 43.13 0.19
C LEU A 58 2.85 42.74 0.75
N GLN A 59 2.01 43.72 1.05
CA GLN A 59 0.67 43.45 1.58
C GLN A 59 -0.22 42.70 0.59
N THR A 60 -0.17 43.06 -0.69
CA THR A 60 -0.88 42.34 -1.77
C THR A 60 -0.38 40.92 -1.88
N LYS A 61 0.91 40.71 -1.82
CA LYS A 61 1.52 39.36 -1.85
C LYS A 61 1.09 38.53 -0.66
N VAL A 62 1.09 39.07 0.55
CA VAL A 62 0.69 38.36 1.77
C VAL A 62 -0.80 37.99 1.72
N ARG A 63 -1.65 38.90 1.26
CA ARG A 63 -3.11 38.60 1.08
C ARG A 63 -3.32 37.46 0.09
N ALA A 64 -2.61 37.46 -1.01
CA ALA A 64 -2.72 36.41 -2.02
C ALA A 64 -2.27 35.05 -1.46
N LEU A 65 -1.18 35.01 -0.70
CA LEU A 65 -0.69 33.81 -0.04
C LEU A 65 -1.69 33.27 1.00
N LEU A 66 -2.27 34.12 1.80
CA LEU A 66 -3.29 33.72 2.78
C LEU A 66 -4.54 33.18 2.10
N ALA A 67 -4.99 33.85 1.02
CA ALA A 67 -6.12 33.38 0.22
C ALA A 67 -5.83 32.01 -0.42
N GLU A 68 -4.65 31.83 -1.00
CA GLU A 68 -4.24 30.55 -1.57
C GLU A 68 -4.15 29.47 -0.52
N ARG A 69 -3.66 29.76 0.66
CA ARG A 69 -3.65 28.79 1.77
C ARG A 69 -5.05 28.24 2.06
N LEU A 70 -6.04 29.11 2.13
CA LEU A 70 -7.44 28.69 2.34
C LEU A 70 -7.95 27.85 1.14
N GLN A 71 -7.61 28.25 -0.07
CA GLN A 71 -7.94 27.47 -1.28
C GLN A 71 -7.34 26.06 -1.23
N ARG A 72 -6.08 25.95 -0.82
CA ARG A 72 -5.38 24.64 -0.71
C ARG A 72 -6.00 23.77 0.37
N ILE A 73 -6.35 24.34 1.53
CA ILE A 73 -7.03 23.60 2.59
C ILE A 73 -8.36 23.02 2.08
N GLY A 74 -9.16 23.82 1.39
CA GLY A 74 -10.42 23.37 0.82
C GLY A 74 -10.25 22.33 -0.28
N TYR A 75 -9.28 22.51 -1.16
CA TYR A 75 -8.96 21.58 -2.23
C TYR A 75 -8.47 20.23 -1.70
N GLU A 76 -7.58 20.23 -0.73
CA GLU A 76 -7.11 19.01 -0.07
C GLU A 76 -8.24 18.26 0.62
N ALA A 77 -9.17 18.98 1.27
CA ALA A 77 -10.33 18.36 1.89
C ALA A 77 -11.23 17.65 0.87
N GLN A 78 -11.42 18.25 -0.30
CA GLN A 78 -12.18 17.64 -1.39
C GLN A 78 -11.47 16.42 -1.96
N LEU A 79 -10.17 16.49 -2.17
CA LEU A 79 -9.36 15.34 -2.64
C LEU A 79 -9.40 14.20 -1.62
N LEU A 80 -9.31 14.51 -0.35
CA LEU A 80 -9.36 13.51 0.71
C LEU A 80 -10.74 12.83 0.77
N ALA A 81 -11.82 13.60 0.64
CA ALA A 81 -13.16 13.07 0.59
C ALA A 81 -13.38 12.16 -0.63
N ALA A 82 -12.86 12.56 -1.78
CA ALA A 82 -12.91 11.77 -3.00
C ALA A 82 -12.15 10.43 -2.84
N ASN A 83 -10.97 10.46 -2.25
CA ASN A 83 -10.19 9.25 -1.97
C ASN A 83 -10.91 8.33 -0.98
N ARG A 84 -11.56 8.87 0.03
CA ARG A 84 -12.32 8.07 1.01
C ARG A 84 -13.53 7.38 0.39
N ALA A 85 -14.12 7.95 -0.63
CA ALA A 85 -15.24 7.34 -1.36
C ALA A 85 -14.84 6.04 -2.07
N CYS A 86 -13.54 5.81 -2.27
CA CYS A 86 -12.96 4.63 -2.92
C CYS A 86 -12.49 3.53 -1.97
N ARG A 87 -12.75 3.64 -0.70
CA ARG A 87 -12.39 2.60 0.28
C ARG A 87 -13.54 1.68 0.60
#